data_900bf9686fa3e8488d39b7adf6085097
#
_entry.id   900bf9686fa3e8488d39b7adf6085097
#
_cell.length_a   1.000
_cell.length_b   1.000
_cell.length_c   1.000
_cell.angle_alpha   90.00
_cell.angle_beta   90.00
_cell.angle_gamma   90.00
#
_symmetry.space_group_name_H-M   'P 1'
#
loop_
_entity.id
_entity.type
_entity.pdbx_description
1 polymer ?
#
loop_
_entity_poly.entity_id
_entity_poly.type
_entity_poly.pdbx_seq_one_letter_code
_entity_poly.pdbx_strand_id
1 'polypeptide(L)'
;YRLDAKKGEVVRFYLTNVANTRTFNVTFGGNPVKIVASDVGRYEREQWIPSVVIAPAERYVVDVRFDDPGEVAISNTIQAIDHFRGTFYPHVDTLSIVTVSDEAADPAISEAFEELREHDDVVADIDRFRQYFGRAPDHELETTVRIQDLPNSIVIQMESDTLFFPPIEWNDGMPMMNWLSTGEQVTWILKDRKTGAENGDIHWNFSVGDVVKIRVFNTPDSFHPMNHPIHIHGQRFLVLNKDGVESDNLVWKDTAIVPVGSTMDFLVEMSNPGEWMVHCHIAEHLHAGMMFSFTVEAS
;
A
#
# COMPACT_ATOMS: atom_id res chain seq x y z
N TYR A 1 20.92 6.02 9.86
CA TYR A 1 20.48 7.38 10.16
C TYR A 1 20.24 7.52 11.67
N ARG A 2 20.49 8.70 12.26
CA ARG A 2 20.26 8.96 13.69
C ARG A 2 19.48 10.26 13.85
N LEU A 3 18.56 10.26 14.81
CA LEU A 3 17.73 11.39 15.21
C LEU A 3 17.88 11.61 16.72
N ASP A 4 17.69 12.82 17.16
CA ASP A 4 17.66 13.17 18.58
C ASP A 4 16.27 13.64 18.97
N ALA A 5 15.81 13.25 20.16
CA ALA A 5 14.56 13.67 20.74
C ALA A 5 14.73 13.92 22.26
N LYS A 6 13.80 14.66 22.85
CA LYS A 6 13.70 14.83 24.29
C LYS A 6 12.67 13.86 24.87
N LYS A 7 12.77 13.57 26.15
CA LYS A 7 11.74 12.81 26.87
C LYS A 7 10.37 13.48 26.78
N GLY A 8 9.37 12.74 26.29
CA GLY A 8 8.01 13.23 26.08
C GLY A 8 7.85 14.05 24.79
N GLU A 9 8.88 14.15 23.94
CA GLU A 9 8.79 14.87 22.68
C GLU A 9 7.93 14.09 21.67
N VAL A 10 7.07 14.82 20.98
CA VAL A 10 6.26 14.31 19.87
C VAL A 10 6.93 14.70 18.56
N VAL A 11 7.33 13.70 17.79
CA VAL A 11 7.98 13.89 16.49
C VAL A 11 7.02 13.44 15.39
N ARG A 12 6.80 14.33 14.42
CA ARG A 12 6.02 14.00 13.22
C ARG A 12 6.92 13.41 12.14
N PHE A 13 6.61 12.20 11.71
CA PHE A 13 7.29 11.52 10.63
C PHE A 13 6.45 11.57 9.36
N TYR A 14 7.08 11.99 8.25
CA TYR A 14 6.57 11.87 6.90
C TYR A 14 7.25 10.68 6.25
N LEU A 15 6.54 9.59 6.16
CA LEU A 15 7.07 8.33 5.63
C LEU A 15 6.71 8.21 4.16
N THR A 16 7.70 7.87 3.33
CA THR A 16 7.51 7.58 1.91
C THR A 16 8.27 6.30 1.58
N ASN A 17 7.58 5.31 1.02
CA ASN A 17 8.26 4.12 0.54
C ASN A 17 8.71 4.34 -0.92
N VAL A 18 10.01 4.44 -1.11
CA VAL A 18 10.67 4.61 -2.43
C VAL A 18 11.37 3.33 -2.92
N ALA A 19 11.12 2.19 -2.28
CA ALA A 19 11.64 0.92 -2.75
C ALA A 19 10.92 0.47 -4.03
N ASN A 20 11.64 -0.25 -4.89
CA ASN A 20 11.05 -0.80 -6.13
C ASN A 20 9.99 -1.85 -5.85
N THR A 21 10.20 -2.71 -4.84
CA THR A 21 9.36 -3.89 -4.60
C THR A 21 8.91 -4.00 -3.14
N ARG A 22 9.73 -3.54 -2.20
CA ARG A 22 9.63 -3.83 -0.77
C ARG A 22 8.47 -3.11 -0.09
N THR A 23 7.61 -3.87 0.58
CA THR A 23 6.67 -3.36 1.58
C THR A 23 7.37 -3.35 2.94
N PHE A 24 7.23 -2.28 3.70
CA PHE A 24 7.75 -2.17 5.06
C PHE A 24 6.62 -2.26 6.07
N ASN A 25 6.92 -2.79 7.24
CA ASN A 25 6.09 -2.67 8.44
C ASN A 25 6.90 -1.94 9.52
N VAL A 26 6.71 -0.62 9.57
CA VAL A 26 7.54 0.28 10.38
C VAL A 26 7.02 0.35 11.80
N THR A 27 7.92 0.09 12.77
CA THR A 27 7.66 0.18 14.20
C THR A 27 8.60 1.18 14.86
N PHE A 28 8.20 1.73 16.02
CA PHE A 28 8.92 2.80 16.72
C PHE A 28 9.30 2.37 18.14
N GLY A 29 9.84 1.15 18.30
CA GLY A 29 10.35 0.65 19.58
C GLY A 29 9.30 0.55 20.69
N GLY A 30 8.02 0.35 20.33
CA GLY A 30 6.91 0.27 21.30
C GLY A 30 6.38 1.61 21.79
N ASN A 31 6.90 2.74 21.31
CA ASN A 31 6.39 4.07 21.63
C ASN A 31 4.98 4.28 21.03
N PRO A 32 4.14 5.14 21.65
CA PRO A 32 2.81 5.48 21.11
C PRO A 32 2.90 6.12 19.72
N VAL A 33 2.17 5.57 18.76
CA VAL A 33 2.12 6.05 17.39
C VAL A 33 0.70 6.41 17.01
N LYS A 34 0.52 7.59 16.47
CA LYS A 34 -0.75 8.11 16.02
C LYS A 34 -0.71 8.36 14.52
N ILE A 35 -1.61 7.72 13.75
CA ILE A 35 -1.74 7.98 12.32
C ILE A 35 -2.54 9.25 12.09
N VAL A 36 -2.05 10.11 11.19
CA VAL A 36 -2.61 11.44 10.91
C VAL A 36 -3.08 11.56 9.47
N ALA A 37 -2.25 11.14 8.52
CA ALA A 37 -2.51 11.30 7.09
C ALA A 37 -1.94 10.14 6.27
N SER A 38 -2.41 10.03 5.06
CA SER A 38 -1.85 9.14 4.03
C SER A 38 -1.77 9.92 2.71
N ASP A 39 -1.23 9.35 1.69
CA ASP A 39 -0.99 9.81 0.32
C ASP A 39 -1.40 11.27 0.01
N VAL A 40 -2.69 11.55 -0.14
CA VAL A 40 -3.19 12.84 -0.59
C VAL A 40 -4.08 13.57 0.41
N GLY A 41 -4.23 13.04 1.63
CA GLY A 41 -5.11 13.66 2.62
C GLY A 41 -4.90 13.21 4.05
N ARG A 42 -5.62 13.87 4.97
CA ARG A 42 -5.74 13.43 6.36
C ARG A 42 -6.83 12.35 6.46
N TYR A 43 -6.72 11.51 7.50
CA TYR A 43 -7.80 10.62 7.90
C TYR A 43 -9.00 11.42 8.44
N GLU A 44 -10.19 10.83 8.42
CA GLU A 44 -11.37 11.41 9.07
C GLU A 44 -11.11 11.69 10.56
N ARG A 45 -10.35 10.79 11.20
CA ARG A 45 -9.88 10.95 12.59
C ARG A 45 -8.48 10.39 12.78
N GLU A 46 -7.77 10.93 13.75
CA GLU A 46 -6.52 10.35 14.21
C GLU A 46 -6.80 9.02 14.94
N GLN A 47 -5.87 8.08 14.88
CA GLN A 47 -6.03 6.77 15.48
C GLN A 47 -4.69 6.23 15.97
N TRP A 48 -4.70 5.55 17.12
CA TRP A 48 -3.54 4.81 17.60
C TRP A 48 -3.31 3.58 16.75
N ILE A 49 -2.07 3.37 16.35
CA ILE A 49 -1.65 2.22 15.55
C ILE A 49 -0.39 1.57 16.12
N PRO A 50 -0.24 0.25 16.01
CA PRO A 50 0.96 -0.45 16.49
C PRO A 50 2.14 -0.31 15.53
N SER A 51 1.89 -0.13 14.24
CA SER A 51 2.90 -0.06 13.18
C SER A 51 2.31 0.54 11.92
N VAL A 52 3.16 0.90 10.97
CA VAL A 52 2.76 1.38 9.64
C VAL A 52 3.19 0.38 8.59
N VAL A 53 2.22 -0.28 7.95
CA VAL A 53 2.48 -1.06 6.72
C VAL A 53 2.46 -0.09 5.55
N ILE A 54 3.58 0.01 4.84
CA ILE A 54 3.76 0.97 3.76
C ILE A 54 4.34 0.27 2.52
N ALA A 55 3.52 0.13 1.49
CA ALA A 55 3.91 -0.45 0.21
C ALA A 55 4.61 0.57 -0.71
N PRO A 56 5.29 0.14 -1.78
CA PRO A 56 5.88 1.05 -2.75
C PRO A 56 4.92 2.15 -3.20
N ALA A 57 5.40 3.40 -3.16
CA ALA A 57 4.70 4.66 -3.43
C ALA A 57 3.65 5.10 -2.41
N GLU A 58 3.29 4.31 -1.42
CA GLU A 58 2.45 4.81 -0.33
C GLU A 58 3.23 5.83 0.51
N ARG A 59 2.49 6.81 1.05
CA ARG A 59 3.01 7.80 2.00
C ARG A 59 2.09 7.81 3.21
N TYR A 60 2.69 7.99 4.39
CA TYR A 60 1.95 8.15 5.64
C TYR A 60 2.56 9.26 6.49
N VAL A 61 1.71 9.93 7.26
CA VAL A 61 2.14 10.87 8.29
C VAL A 61 1.72 10.31 9.64
N VAL A 62 2.71 10.16 10.53
CA VAL A 62 2.48 9.67 11.90
C VAL A 62 3.12 10.59 12.91
N ASP A 63 2.47 10.75 14.05
CA ASP A 63 3.04 11.39 15.24
C ASP A 63 3.47 10.29 16.22
N VAL A 64 4.70 10.40 16.72
CA VAL A 64 5.28 9.43 17.65
C VAL A 64 5.78 10.20 18.88
N ARG A 65 5.39 9.76 20.08
CA ARG A 65 5.91 10.33 21.34
C ARG A 65 6.97 9.41 21.93
N PHE A 66 8.11 9.98 22.28
CA PHE A 66 9.24 9.27 22.87
C PHE A 66 9.26 9.49 24.39
N ASP A 67 8.74 8.50 25.15
CA ASP A 67 8.49 8.66 26.59
C ASP A 67 9.70 8.32 27.46
N ASP A 68 10.55 7.38 27.04
CA ASP A 68 11.66 6.88 27.84
C ASP A 68 13.02 7.30 27.26
N PRO A 69 13.95 7.83 28.09
CA PRO A 69 15.32 8.12 27.66
C PRO A 69 16.08 6.85 27.22
N GLY A 70 16.95 7.01 26.22
CA GLY A 70 17.76 5.93 25.68
C GLY A 70 17.73 5.86 24.16
N GLU A 71 18.25 4.76 23.61
CA GLU A 71 18.20 4.52 22.15
C GLU A 71 16.92 3.76 21.79
N VAL A 72 16.13 4.31 20.88
CA VAL A 72 14.93 3.71 20.31
C VAL A 72 15.19 3.35 18.84
N ALA A 73 15.06 2.09 18.49
CA ALA A 73 15.17 1.65 17.10
C ALA A 73 13.84 1.88 16.36
N ILE A 74 13.90 2.58 15.23
CA ILE A 74 12.85 2.54 14.22
C ILE A 74 13.17 1.34 13.33
N SER A 75 12.27 0.36 13.31
CA SER A 75 12.56 -0.94 12.67
C SER A 75 11.50 -1.29 11.63
N ASN A 76 11.94 -1.99 10.59
CA ASN A 76 11.08 -2.77 9.71
C ASN A 76 10.96 -4.19 10.27
N THR A 77 9.74 -4.62 10.60
CA THR A 77 9.49 -5.96 11.14
C THR A 77 8.49 -6.65 10.25
N ILE A 78 8.96 -7.58 9.43
CA ILE A 78 8.16 -8.29 8.44
C ILE A 78 8.35 -9.79 8.55
N GLN A 79 7.48 -10.53 7.87
CA GLN A 79 7.68 -11.94 7.60
C GLN A 79 8.27 -12.09 6.20
N ALA A 80 9.52 -12.57 6.11
CA ALA A 80 10.22 -12.81 4.86
C ALA A 80 10.13 -14.29 4.46
N ILE A 81 10.40 -14.57 3.19
CA ILE A 81 10.46 -15.93 2.65
C ILE A 81 11.87 -16.24 2.14
N ASP A 82 12.37 -17.43 2.53
CA ASP A 82 13.55 -18.03 1.91
C ASP A 82 13.10 -18.94 0.76
N HIS A 83 13.21 -18.46 -0.46
CA HIS A 83 12.78 -19.18 -1.65
C HIS A 83 13.53 -20.49 -1.92
N PHE A 84 14.78 -20.61 -1.43
CA PHE A 84 15.55 -21.85 -1.58
C PHE A 84 15.05 -22.97 -0.67
N ARG A 85 14.48 -22.60 0.47
CA ARG A 85 13.97 -23.54 1.48
C ARG A 85 12.45 -23.63 1.52
N GLY A 86 11.75 -22.67 0.86
CA GLY A 86 10.30 -22.55 0.94
C GLY A 86 9.81 -22.29 2.38
N THR A 87 10.59 -21.57 3.18
CA THR A 87 10.28 -21.33 4.61
C THR A 87 10.14 -19.85 4.91
N PHE A 88 9.12 -19.51 5.73
CA PHE A 88 8.96 -18.17 6.26
C PHE A 88 9.78 -17.97 7.53
N TYR A 89 10.29 -16.76 7.71
CA TYR A 89 11.03 -16.38 8.91
C TYR A 89 10.77 -14.91 9.26
N PRO A 90 10.79 -14.55 10.56
CA PRO A 90 10.72 -13.14 10.94
C PRO A 90 12.03 -12.43 10.55
N HIS A 91 11.89 -11.25 9.94
CA HIS A 91 13.01 -10.40 9.54
C HIS A 91 12.84 -9.02 10.13
N VAL A 92 13.91 -8.53 10.76
CA VAL A 92 13.92 -7.22 11.42
C VAL A 92 15.13 -6.43 10.96
N ASP A 93 14.88 -5.29 10.32
CA ASP A 93 15.90 -4.33 9.93
C ASP A 93 15.79 -3.06 10.77
N THR A 94 16.90 -2.54 11.25
CA THR A 94 16.95 -1.22 11.87
C THR A 94 17.09 -0.14 10.79
N LEU A 95 16.05 0.67 10.62
CA LEU A 95 16.02 1.77 9.65
C LEU A 95 16.70 3.02 10.20
N SER A 96 16.49 3.31 11.49
CA SER A 96 17.05 4.49 12.17
C SER A 96 17.15 4.24 13.67
N ILE A 97 17.94 5.07 14.35
CA ILE A 97 18.01 5.15 15.81
C ILE A 97 17.60 6.55 16.22
N VAL A 98 16.68 6.65 17.20
CA VAL A 98 16.35 7.88 17.91
C VAL A 98 17.02 7.85 19.26
N THR A 99 17.87 8.85 19.55
CA THR A 99 18.47 9.04 20.87
C THR A 99 17.59 9.98 21.68
N VAL A 100 16.93 9.44 22.69
CA VAL A 100 16.04 10.22 23.59
C VAL A 100 16.83 10.67 24.79
N SER A 101 16.93 11.98 24.99
CA SER A 101 17.63 12.58 26.15
C SER A 101 16.76 12.56 27.41
N ASP A 102 17.41 12.76 28.59
CA ASP A 102 16.70 12.96 29.88
C ASP A 102 16.00 14.33 30.00
N GLU A 103 16.32 15.27 29.09
CA GLU A 103 15.68 16.58 29.06
C GLU A 103 14.20 16.44 28.69
N ALA A 104 13.32 16.96 29.52
CA ALA A 104 11.89 16.92 29.26
C ALA A 104 11.50 17.89 28.14
N ALA A 105 10.61 17.45 27.24
CA ALA A 105 9.94 18.30 26.27
C ALA A 105 8.86 19.17 26.95
N ASP A 106 8.26 20.08 26.17
CA ASP A 106 7.11 20.87 26.62
C ASP A 106 5.92 19.97 26.97
N PRO A 107 5.45 19.94 28.21
CA PRO A 107 4.34 19.09 28.64
C PRO A 107 3.04 19.37 27.88
N ALA A 108 2.82 20.60 27.39
CA ALA A 108 1.62 20.96 26.65
C ALA A 108 1.54 20.19 25.29
N ILE A 109 2.69 19.86 24.69
CA ILE A 109 2.74 19.05 23.46
C ILE A 109 2.37 17.59 23.77
N SER A 110 2.89 17.05 24.88
CA SER A 110 2.56 15.69 25.32
C SER A 110 1.09 15.54 25.68
N GLU A 111 0.48 16.54 26.33
CA GLU A 111 -0.94 16.56 26.66
C GLU A 111 -1.81 16.62 25.39
N ALA A 112 -1.47 17.50 24.43
CA ALA A 112 -2.18 17.60 23.16
C ALA A 112 -2.07 16.33 22.30
N PHE A 113 -1.01 15.54 22.47
CA PHE A 113 -0.83 14.27 21.77
C PHE A 113 -1.83 13.20 22.23
N GLU A 114 -2.32 13.23 23.47
CA GLU A 114 -3.31 12.26 23.96
C GLU A 114 -4.68 12.42 23.29
N GLU A 115 -4.97 13.58 22.74
CA GLU A 115 -6.23 13.84 22.05
C GLU A 115 -6.20 13.24 20.64
N LEU A 116 -7.22 12.43 20.30
CA LEU A 116 -7.46 11.96 18.94
C LEU A 116 -8.42 12.94 18.26
N ARG A 117 -7.89 13.74 17.36
CA ARG A 117 -8.66 14.78 16.64
C ARG A 117 -9.53 14.16 15.56
N GLU A 118 -10.74 14.67 15.43
CA GLU A 118 -11.60 14.47 14.25
C GLU A 118 -11.38 15.62 13.26
N HIS A 119 -11.48 15.31 11.98
CA HIS A 119 -11.26 16.29 10.91
C HIS A 119 -12.59 16.54 10.18
N ASP A 120 -13.42 17.43 10.72
CA ASP A 120 -14.76 17.73 10.21
C ASP A 120 -14.78 18.09 8.71
N ASP A 121 -13.77 18.76 8.22
CA ASP A 121 -13.62 19.12 6.82
C ASP A 121 -13.39 17.88 5.93
N VAL A 122 -12.63 16.90 6.41
CA VAL A 122 -12.40 15.62 5.72
C VAL A 122 -13.68 14.77 5.74
N VAL A 123 -14.33 14.70 6.91
CA VAL A 123 -15.63 14.01 7.06
C VAL A 123 -16.66 14.60 6.09
N ALA A 124 -16.79 15.93 6.05
CA ALA A 124 -17.73 16.60 5.16
C ALA A 124 -17.40 16.39 3.66
N ASP A 125 -16.12 16.30 3.29
CA ASP A 125 -15.72 15.97 1.92
C ASP A 125 -16.09 14.52 1.56
N ILE A 126 -15.80 13.56 2.44
CA ILE A 126 -16.09 12.13 2.22
C ILE A 126 -17.59 11.85 2.26
N ASP A 127 -18.36 12.53 3.10
CA ASP A 127 -19.82 12.35 3.24
C ASP A 127 -20.58 12.54 1.92
N ARG A 128 -20.08 13.38 1.01
CA ARG A 128 -20.65 13.55 -0.34
C ARG A 128 -20.64 12.24 -1.14
N PHE A 129 -19.73 11.31 -0.81
CA PHE A 129 -19.49 10.06 -1.52
C PHE A 129 -20.13 8.85 -0.84
N ARG A 130 -20.56 8.93 0.42
CA ARG A 130 -21.12 7.78 1.17
C ARG A 130 -22.32 7.13 0.50
N GLN A 131 -23.11 7.91 -0.26
CA GLN A 131 -24.24 7.38 -1.05
C GLN A 131 -23.83 6.32 -2.09
N TYR A 132 -22.55 6.29 -2.49
CA TYR A 132 -22.00 5.36 -3.48
C TYR A 132 -21.39 4.10 -2.85
N PHE A 133 -21.19 4.04 -1.53
CA PHE A 133 -20.46 2.95 -0.87
C PHE A 133 -21.15 1.61 -1.03
N GLY A 134 -22.47 1.56 -0.91
CA GLY A 134 -23.27 0.32 -0.95
C GLY A 134 -23.57 -0.22 -2.34
N ARG A 135 -23.20 0.49 -3.43
CA ARG A 135 -23.49 0.02 -4.78
C ARG A 135 -22.55 -1.11 -5.23
N ALA A 136 -22.98 -1.87 -6.23
CA ALA A 136 -22.13 -2.86 -6.88
C ALA A 136 -20.92 -2.19 -7.55
N PRO A 137 -19.77 -2.88 -7.73
CA PRO A 137 -18.65 -2.37 -8.50
C PRO A 137 -19.03 -2.09 -9.96
N ASP A 138 -18.57 -0.96 -10.49
CA ASP A 138 -18.70 -0.62 -11.91
C ASP A 138 -17.72 -1.43 -12.75
N HIS A 139 -16.52 -1.64 -12.19
CA HIS A 139 -15.45 -2.43 -12.78
C HIS A 139 -14.84 -3.41 -11.78
N GLU A 140 -14.38 -4.54 -12.29
CA GLU A 140 -13.68 -5.55 -11.48
C GLU A 140 -12.37 -5.92 -12.14
N LEU A 141 -11.27 -5.70 -11.42
CA LEU A 141 -9.92 -6.09 -11.82
C LEU A 141 -9.48 -7.33 -11.06
N GLU A 142 -8.75 -8.19 -11.74
CA GLU A 142 -8.02 -9.30 -11.16
C GLU A 142 -6.53 -9.12 -11.44
N THR A 143 -5.69 -9.32 -10.42
CA THR A 143 -4.25 -9.33 -10.59
C THR A 143 -3.76 -10.76 -10.69
N THR A 144 -2.94 -11.06 -11.71
CA THR A 144 -2.38 -12.38 -11.94
C THR A 144 -1.05 -12.28 -12.70
N VAL A 145 -0.45 -13.42 -13.03
CA VAL A 145 0.78 -13.50 -13.80
C VAL A 145 0.70 -14.63 -14.83
N ARG A 146 1.25 -14.40 -16.01
CA ARG A 146 1.44 -15.42 -17.05
C ARG A 146 2.92 -15.69 -17.19
N ILE A 147 3.29 -16.96 -17.23
CA ILE A 147 4.66 -17.40 -17.47
C ILE A 147 4.76 -18.13 -18.80
N GLN A 148 5.89 -17.96 -19.49
CA GLN A 148 6.21 -18.62 -20.75
C GLN A 148 7.69 -19.01 -20.74
N ASP A 149 7.99 -20.20 -21.24
CA ASP A 149 9.36 -20.66 -21.52
C ASP A 149 10.35 -20.52 -20.33
N LEU A 150 9.85 -20.59 -19.08
CA LEU A 150 10.73 -20.63 -17.91
C LEU A 150 11.39 -22.00 -17.79
N PRO A 151 12.67 -22.06 -17.39
CA PRO A 151 13.33 -23.31 -17.04
C PRO A 151 12.57 -24.05 -15.93
N ASN A 152 12.35 -25.37 -16.09
CA ASN A 152 11.60 -26.19 -15.13
C ASN A 152 12.13 -26.09 -13.69
N SER A 153 13.44 -25.91 -13.52
CA SER A 153 14.04 -25.73 -12.19
C SER A 153 13.58 -24.46 -11.48
N ILE A 154 13.31 -23.39 -12.26
CA ILE A 154 12.77 -22.13 -11.71
C ILE A 154 11.28 -22.31 -11.42
N VAL A 155 10.52 -22.92 -12.32
CA VAL A 155 9.09 -23.18 -12.11
C VAL A 155 8.86 -23.97 -10.82
N ILE A 156 9.57 -25.10 -10.63
CA ILE A 156 9.45 -25.95 -9.43
C ILE A 156 9.80 -25.17 -8.16
N GLN A 157 10.83 -24.32 -8.20
CA GLN A 157 11.21 -23.52 -7.04
C GLN A 157 10.14 -22.50 -6.67
N MET A 158 9.56 -21.81 -7.65
CA MET A 158 8.55 -20.78 -7.43
C MET A 158 7.16 -21.36 -7.09
N GLU A 159 6.81 -22.55 -7.58
CA GLU A 159 5.57 -23.23 -7.22
C GLU A 159 5.56 -23.73 -5.74
N SER A 160 6.72 -23.88 -5.14
CA SER A 160 6.79 -24.26 -3.70
C SER A 160 6.43 -23.11 -2.76
N ASP A 161 6.38 -21.88 -3.25
CA ASP A 161 6.11 -20.68 -2.47
C ASP A 161 4.60 -20.36 -2.45
N THR A 162 3.77 -21.31 -2.01
CA THR A 162 2.31 -21.20 -2.12
C THR A 162 1.61 -20.62 -0.89
N LEU A 163 2.32 -20.34 0.20
CA LEU A 163 1.73 -19.83 1.43
C LEU A 163 2.20 -18.40 1.70
N PHE A 164 1.24 -17.46 1.65
CA PHE A 164 1.52 -16.05 1.88
C PHE A 164 0.70 -15.52 3.05
N PHE A 165 1.38 -14.78 3.94
CA PHE A 165 0.74 -14.05 5.04
C PHE A 165 1.10 -12.56 4.93
N PRO A 166 0.14 -11.64 4.84
CA PRO A 166 0.42 -10.21 4.83
C PRO A 166 0.94 -9.72 6.20
N PRO A 167 1.88 -8.75 6.22
CA PRO A 167 2.72 -8.30 5.14
C PRO A 167 3.87 -9.26 4.90
N ILE A 168 4.07 -9.69 3.66
CA ILE A 168 5.20 -10.54 3.28
C ILE A 168 6.19 -9.71 2.48
N GLU A 169 7.47 -9.89 2.80
CA GLU A 169 8.57 -9.37 2.03
C GLU A 169 9.45 -10.50 1.50
N TRP A 170 10.02 -10.30 0.32
CA TRP A 170 10.87 -11.29 -0.30
C TRP A 170 12.30 -11.19 0.20
N ASN A 171 12.94 -12.34 0.40
CA ASN A 171 14.39 -12.39 0.58
C ASN A 171 15.08 -11.98 -0.73
N ASP A 172 16.10 -11.14 -0.65
CA ASP A 172 16.93 -10.70 -1.80
C ASP A 172 17.71 -11.83 -2.48
N GLY A 173 17.55 -13.06 -2.06
CA GLY A 173 18.22 -14.22 -2.60
C GLY A 173 17.73 -14.73 -3.97
N MET A 174 16.94 -13.92 -4.72
CA MET A 174 16.46 -14.29 -6.07
C MET A 174 17.21 -13.52 -7.18
N PRO A 175 18.45 -13.85 -7.50
CA PRO A 175 19.29 -13.06 -8.40
C PRO A 175 18.81 -13.03 -9.86
N MET A 176 17.86 -13.89 -10.22
CA MET A 176 17.39 -14.05 -11.61
C MET A 176 16.08 -13.32 -11.89
N MET A 177 15.36 -12.81 -10.92
CA MET A 177 14.01 -12.25 -11.10
C MET A 177 14.00 -11.01 -12.00
N ASN A 178 14.99 -10.13 -11.87
CA ASN A 178 15.11 -8.95 -12.73
C ASN A 178 15.32 -9.28 -14.21
N TRP A 179 15.86 -10.46 -14.51
CA TRP A 179 16.06 -10.91 -15.88
C TRP A 179 14.78 -11.53 -16.48
N LEU A 180 13.94 -12.12 -15.62
CA LEU A 180 12.72 -12.80 -16.03
C LEU A 180 11.53 -11.85 -16.13
N SER A 181 11.55 -10.75 -15.37
CA SER A 181 10.48 -9.72 -15.37
C SER A 181 10.64 -8.73 -16.54
N THR A 182 10.91 -9.23 -17.75
CA THR A 182 11.07 -8.41 -18.96
C THR A 182 9.80 -8.33 -19.82
N GLY A 183 8.76 -9.07 -19.46
CA GLY A 183 7.55 -9.25 -20.29
C GLY A 183 7.66 -10.36 -21.33
N GLU A 184 8.85 -10.93 -21.54
CA GLU A 184 9.04 -12.06 -22.47
C GLU A 184 8.67 -13.40 -21.83
N GLN A 185 9.23 -13.68 -20.65
CA GLN A 185 8.98 -14.93 -19.89
C GLN A 185 7.92 -14.76 -18.80
N VAL A 186 7.82 -13.57 -18.22
CA VAL A 186 6.86 -13.26 -17.16
C VAL A 186 6.10 -12.00 -17.53
N THR A 187 4.78 -12.12 -17.66
CA THR A 187 3.88 -11.00 -17.90
C THR A 187 2.98 -10.84 -16.68
N TRP A 188 3.11 -9.71 -15.98
CA TRP A 188 2.21 -9.35 -14.91
C TRP A 188 0.93 -8.73 -15.45
N ILE A 189 -0.23 -9.13 -14.93
CA ILE A 189 -1.53 -8.89 -15.56
C ILE A 189 -2.48 -8.21 -14.62
N LEU A 190 -3.04 -7.10 -15.10
CA LEU A 190 -4.34 -6.55 -14.65
C LEU A 190 -5.38 -7.04 -15.66
N LYS A 191 -6.40 -7.75 -15.20
CA LYS A 191 -7.46 -8.30 -16.04
C LYS A 191 -8.80 -7.70 -15.66
N ASP A 192 -9.49 -7.12 -16.60
CA ASP A 192 -10.89 -6.73 -16.44
C ASP A 192 -11.75 -8.00 -16.48
N ARG A 193 -12.37 -8.36 -15.36
CA ARG A 193 -13.16 -9.59 -15.23
C ARG A 193 -14.43 -9.59 -16.07
N LYS A 194 -14.96 -8.41 -16.39
CA LYS A 194 -16.19 -8.26 -17.16
C LYS A 194 -15.97 -8.47 -18.66
N THR A 195 -14.87 -7.95 -19.19
CA THR A 195 -14.54 -8.01 -20.63
C THR A 195 -13.56 -9.12 -20.97
N GLY A 196 -12.75 -9.53 -19.99
CA GLY A 196 -11.61 -10.41 -20.19
C GLY A 196 -10.37 -9.73 -20.77
N ALA A 197 -10.43 -8.41 -21.01
CA ALA A 197 -9.30 -7.63 -21.50
C ALA A 197 -8.17 -7.57 -20.46
N GLU A 198 -6.93 -7.52 -20.94
CA GLU A 198 -5.74 -7.55 -20.08
C GLU A 198 -4.84 -6.35 -20.39
N ASN A 199 -4.30 -5.73 -19.35
CA ASN A 199 -3.28 -4.68 -19.45
C ASN A 199 -3.69 -3.58 -20.45
N GLY A 200 -2.84 -3.27 -21.43
CA GLY A 200 -3.09 -2.24 -22.45
C GLY A 200 -4.34 -2.44 -23.32
N ASP A 201 -4.98 -3.61 -23.29
CA ASP A 201 -6.24 -3.87 -23.98
C ASP A 201 -7.48 -3.46 -23.16
N ILE A 202 -7.30 -3.03 -21.91
CA ILE A 202 -8.37 -2.46 -21.09
C ILE A 202 -8.61 -1.01 -21.53
N HIS A 203 -9.84 -0.71 -21.92
CA HIS A 203 -10.24 0.64 -22.34
C HIS A 203 -11.41 1.15 -21.50
N TRP A 204 -11.11 2.02 -20.56
CA TRP A 204 -12.11 2.70 -19.73
C TRP A 204 -12.19 4.18 -20.09
N ASN A 205 -13.41 4.69 -20.21
CA ASN A 205 -13.67 6.10 -20.46
C ASN A 205 -14.66 6.61 -19.44
N PHE A 206 -14.36 7.75 -18.87
CA PHE A 206 -15.13 8.43 -17.83
C PHE A 206 -15.30 9.91 -18.20
N SER A 207 -16.17 10.60 -17.48
CA SER A 207 -16.32 12.05 -17.54
C SER A 207 -15.97 12.67 -16.18
N VAL A 208 -15.52 13.93 -16.20
CA VAL A 208 -15.33 14.68 -14.96
C VAL A 208 -16.63 14.73 -14.17
N GLY A 209 -16.55 14.36 -12.88
CA GLY A 209 -17.69 14.25 -11.98
C GLY A 209 -18.20 12.82 -11.79
N ASP A 210 -17.74 11.86 -12.60
CA ASP A 210 -18.08 10.46 -12.36
C ASP A 210 -17.47 9.98 -11.04
N VAL A 211 -18.23 9.15 -10.33
CA VAL A 211 -17.77 8.44 -9.13
C VAL A 211 -17.83 6.95 -9.43
N VAL A 212 -16.67 6.33 -9.51
CA VAL A 212 -16.51 4.96 -10.04
C VAL A 212 -16.07 4.02 -8.93
N LYS A 213 -16.78 2.90 -8.75
CA LYS A 213 -16.39 1.86 -7.81
C LYS A 213 -15.64 0.76 -8.54
N ILE A 214 -14.38 0.55 -8.18
CA ILE A 214 -13.50 -0.46 -8.76
C ILE A 214 -13.22 -1.52 -7.70
N ARG A 215 -13.54 -2.76 -7.98
CA ARG A 215 -13.13 -3.91 -7.17
C ARG A 215 -11.85 -4.49 -7.70
N VAL A 216 -10.86 -4.69 -6.84
CA VAL A 216 -9.58 -5.33 -7.17
C VAL A 216 -9.47 -6.63 -6.39
N PHE A 217 -9.30 -7.73 -7.07
CA PHE A 217 -9.05 -9.05 -6.51
C PHE A 217 -7.63 -9.51 -6.84
N ASN A 218 -6.85 -9.79 -5.82
CA ASN A 218 -5.50 -10.35 -5.98
C ASN A 218 -5.58 -11.87 -5.83
N THR A 219 -5.56 -12.60 -6.95
CA THR A 219 -5.77 -14.05 -6.91
C THR A 219 -4.60 -14.78 -6.24
N PRO A 220 -4.89 -15.65 -5.25
CA PRO A 220 -3.86 -16.50 -4.64
C PRO A 220 -3.47 -17.68 -5.54
N ASP A 221 -4.28 -17.99 -6.57
CA ASP A 221 -4.09 -19.13 -7.47
C ASP A 221 -3.16 -18.81 -8.64
N SER A 222 -2.54 -17.62 -8.65
CA SER A 222 -1.55 -17.27 -9.66
C SER A 222 -0.21 -17.95 -9.40
N PHE A 223 0.58 -18.13 -10.45
CA PHE A 223 1.98 -18.49 -10.29
C PHE A 223 2.72 -17.39 -9.50
N HIS A 224 3.42 -17.75 -8.43
CA HIS A 224 4.16 -16.80 -7.60
C HIS A 224 3.34 -15.58 -7.18
N PRO A 225 2.23 -15.75 -6.43
CA PRO A 225 1.37 -14.64 -6.05
C PRO A 225 2.11 -13.65 -5.15
N MET A 226 1.93 -12.36 -5.41
CA MET A 226 2.57 -11.26 -4.67
C MET A 226 1.54 -10.21 -4.25
N ASN A 227 1.89 -9.40 -3.26
CA ASN A 227 1.12 -8.19 -2.94
C ASN A 227 1.30 -7.15 -4.05
N HIS A 228 0.23 -6.44 -4.40
CA HIS A 228 0.28 -5.42 -5.45
C HIS A 228 -0.12 -4.04 -4.92
N PRO A 229 0.79 -3.07 -4.81
CA PRO A 229 0.43 -1.67 -4.61
C PRO A 229 -0.17 -1.12 -5.92
N ILE A 230 -1.48 -0.94 -5.94
CA ILE A 230 -2.20 -0.38 -7.08
C ILE A 230 -2.23 1.13 -6.98
N HIS A 231 -1.72 1.80 -8.00
CA HIS A 231 -1.68 3.25 -8.13
C HIS A 231 -2.57 3.72 -9.28
N ILE A 232 -3.32 4.80 -9.03
CA ILE A 232 -4.18 5.46 -10.02
C ILE A 232 -3.68 6.89 -10.21
N HIS A 233 -3.18 7.19 -11.40
CA HIS A 233 -2.71 8.52 -11.73
C HIS A 233 -3.86 9.52 -11.82
N GLY A 234 -3.58 10.76 -11.46
CA GLY A 234 -4.43 11.94 -11.70
C GLY A 234 -5.74 11.97 -10.91
N GLN A 235 -6.12 10.90 -10.24
CA GLN A 235 -7.35 10.79 -9.46
C GLN A 235 -7.05 10.39 -8.03
N ARG A 236 -8.00 10.65 -7.13
CA ARG A 236 -7.96 10.17 -5.74
C ARG A 236 -9.03 9.11 -5.50
N PHE A 237 -8.78 8.22 -4.57
CA PHE A 237 -9.76 7.19 -4.22
C PHE A 237 -9.83 6.92 -2.71
N LEU A 238 -10.96 6.39 -2.27
CA LEU A 238 -11.15 5.83 -0.94
C LEU A 238 -11.04 4.31 -1.02
N VAL A 239 -10.40 3.70 -0.03
CA VAL A 239 -10.47 2.24 0.18
C VAL A 239 -11.67 1.98 1.07
N LEU A 240 -12.75 1.47 0.48
CA LEU A 240 -14.02 1.28 1.18
C LEU A 240 -14.04 0.05 2.09
N ASN A 241 -13.44 -1.04 1.62
CA ASN A 241 -13.37 -2.28 2.37
C ASN A 241 -12.19 -3.15 1.92
N LYS A 242 -11.87 -4.13 2.75
CA LYS A 242 -10.99 -5.24 2.43
C LYS A 242 -11.69 -6.54 2.86
N ASP A 243 -11.87 -7.48 1.93
CA ASP A 243 -12.49 -8.79 2.16
C ASP A 243 -13.91 -8.67 2.78
N GLY A 244 -14.64 -7.62 2.41
CA GLY A 244 -15.97 -7.31 2.92
C GLY A 244 -16.00 -6.65 4.30
N VAL A 245 -14.84 -6.41 4.92
CA VAL A 245 -14.74 -5.63 6.16
C VAL A 245 -14.59 -4.16 5.79
N GLU A 246 -15.57 -3.35 6.17
CA GLU A 246 -15.59 -1.92 5.88
C GLU A 246 -14.46 -1.17 6.60
N SER A 247 -13.89 -0.17 5.92
CA SER A 247 -12.94 0.76 6.52
C SER A 247 -13.67 1.70 7.47
N ASP A 248 -13.26 1.72 8.72
CA ASP A 248 -13.87 2.52 9.78
C ASP A 248 -13.27 3.93 9.93
N ASN A 249 -12.19 4.22 9.19
CA ASN A 249 -11.48 5.50 9.20
C ASN A 249 -10.91 5.78 7.80
N LEU A 250 -11.59 6.60 7.05
CA LEU A 250 -11.29 6.81 5.64
C LEU A 250 -10.25 7.93 5.43
N VAL A 251 -9.53 7.81 4.33
CA VAL A 251 -8.57 8.81 3.84
C VAL A 251 -8.48 8.75 2.32
N TRP A 252 -8.33 9.88 1.68
CA TRP A 252 -8.06 9.92 0.25
C TRP A 252 -6.64 9.42 -0.06
N LYS A 253 -6.56 8.48 -0.98
CA LYS A 253 -5.32 7.84 -1.43
C LYS A 253 -5.17 7.94 -2.94
N ASP A 254 -3.98 7.69 -3.42
CA ASP A 254 -3.67 7.44 -4.82
C ASP A 254 -3.00 6.07 -5.04
N THR A 255 -2.54 5.45 -3.95
CA THR A 255 -1.88 4.15 -3.95
C THR A 255 -2.40 3.29 -2.80
N ALA A 256 -2.72 2.03 -3.04
CA ALA A 256 -3.08 1.10 -1.97
C ALA A 256 -2.56 -0.32 -2.25
N ILE A 257 -1.98 -0.94 -1.22
CA ILE A 257 -1.57 -2.34 -1.30
C ILE A 257 -2.80 -3.25 -1.34
N VAL A 258 -2.84 -4.16 -2.30
CA VAL A 258 -3.81 -5.26 -2.38
C VAL A 258 -3.08 -6.56 -2.04
N PRO A 259 -3.25 -7.09 -0.82
CA PRO A 259 -2.59 -8.32 -0.39
C PRO A 259 -3.04 -9.55 -1.19
N VAL A 260 -2.18 -10.56 -1.23
CA VAL A 260 -2.50 -11.86 -1.85
C VAL A 260 -3.78 -12.43 -1.25
N GLY A 261 -4.68 -12.91 -2.11
CA GLY A 261 -5.96 -13.50 -1.73
C GLY A 261 -7.03 -12.50 -1.29
N SER A 262 -6.70 -11.20 -1.25
CA SER A 262 -7.64 -10.16 -0.80
C SER A 262 -8.45 -9.58 -1.94
N THR A 263 -9.67 -9.14 -1.58
CA THR A 263 -10.55 -8.32 -2.42
C THR A 263 -10.72 -6.96 -1.78
N MET A 264 -10.50 -5.88 -2.54
CA MET A 264 -10.65 -4.52 -2.05
C MET A 264 -11.52 -3.69 -3.00
N ASP A 265 -12.38 -2.85 -2.42
CA ASP A 265 -13.21 -1.91 -3.19
C ASP A 265 -12.64 -0.49 -3.07
N PHE A 266 -12.30 0.10 -4.21
CA PHE A 266 -11.85 1.49 -4.34
C PHE A 266 -12.99 2.34 -4.90
N LEU A 267 -13.26 3.49 -4.28
CA LEU A 267 -14.19 4.49 -4.81
C LEU A 267 -13.37 5.66 -5.35
N VAL A 268 -13.35 5.81 -6.66
CA VAL A 268 -12.53 6.80 -7.38
C VAL A 268 -13.39 8.00 -7.75
N GLU A 269 -12.93 9.20 -7.43
CA GLU A 269 -13.51 10.46 -7.94
C GLU A 269 -12.78 10.85 -9.24
N MET A 270 -13.50 10.86 -10.36
CA MET A 270 -12.97 11.31 -11.65
C MET A 270 -13.03 12.83 -11.73
N SER A 271 -12.05 13.50 -11.13
CA SER A 271 -12.06 14.97 -10.99
C SER A 271 -11.12 15.69 -11.96
N ASN A 272 -10.16 14.98 -12.53
CA ASN A 272 -9.07 15.57 -13.31
C ASN A 272 -9.12 15.04 -14.75
N PRO A 273 -9.45 15.89 -15.75
CA PRO A 273 -9.54 15.44 -17.14
C PRO A 273 -8.16 15.09 -17.71
N GLY A 274 -8.13 14.14 -18.64
CA GLY A 274 -6.91 13.71 -19.32
C GLY A 274 -6.84 12.20 -19.52
N GLU A 275 -5.68 11.74 -20.00
CA GLU A 275 -5.33 10.34 -20.09
C GLU A 275 -4.46 9.97 -18.89
N TRP A 276 -4.89 8.98 -18.15
CA TRP A 276 -4.29 8.57 -16.88
C TRP A 276 -3.99 7.07 -16.86
N MET A 277 -3.04 6.67 -16.04
CA MET A 277 -2.60 5.29 -15.91
C MET A 277 -3.07 4.65 -14.61
N VAL A 278 -3.47 3.39 -14.68
CA VAL A 278 -3.58 2.48 -13.54
C VAL A 278 -2.47 1.45 -13.65
N HIS A 279 -1.71 1.25 -12.57
CA HIS A 279 -0.65 0.24 -12.59
C HIS A 279 -0.30 -0.27 -11.18
N CYS A 280 0.37 -1.42 -11.14
CA CYS A 280 1.09 -1.85 -9.95
C CYS A 280 2.36 -1.01 -9.79
N HIS A 281 2.67 -0.55 -8.58
CA HIS A 281 3.84 0.28 -8.33
C HIS A 281 5.11 -0.52 -7.98
N ILE A 282 5.08 -1.84 -8.12
CA ILE A 282 6.30 -2.65 -8.20
C ILE A 282 6.89 -2.44 -9.59
N ALA A 283 8.12 -1.90 -9.66
CA ALA A 283 8.73 -1.46 -10.92
C ALA A 283 8.85 -2.60 -11.94
N GLU A 284 9.18 -3.80 -11.50
CA GLU A 284 9.30 -4.99 -12.34
C GLU A 284 7.93 -5.42 -12.89
N HIS A 285 6.86 -5.31 -12.10
CA HIS A 285 5.51 -5.64 -12.55
C HIS A 285 5.01 -4.65 -13.59
N LEU A 286 5.23 -3.36 -13.36
CA LEU A 286 4.91 -2.29 -14.31
C LEU A 286 5.65 -2.52 -15.63
N HIS A 287 6.96 -2.76 -15.57
CA HIS A 287 7.79 -2.98 -16.75
C HIS A 287 7.35 -4.23 -17.55
N ALA A 288 6.91 -5.27 -16.85
CA ALA A 288 6.42 -6.52 -17.44
C ALA A 288 4.90 -6.50 -17.73
N GLY A 289 4.28 -5.32 -17.83
CA GLY A 289 2.97 -5.10 -18.43
C GLY A 289 1.82 -4.78 -17.49
N MET A 290 1.98 -4.82 -16.17
CA MET A 290 0.88 -4.61 -15.20
C MET A 290 0.40 -3.15 -15.17
N MET A 291 -0.19 -2.69 -16.28
CA MET A 291 -0.68 -1.33 -16.44
C MET A 291 -1.71 -1.22 -17.58
N PHE A 292 -2.56 -0.20 -17.49
CA PHE A 292 -3.41 0.27 -18.60
C PHE A 292 -3.68 1.76 -18.45
N SER A 293 -4.12 2.39 -19.55
CA SER A 293 -4.55 3.79 -19.54
C SER A 293 -6.08 3.90 -19.59
N PHE A 294 -6.62 4.94 -18.98
CA PHE A 294 -8.02 5.33 -19.07
C PHE A 294 -8.14 6.83 -19.36
N THR A 295 -9.27 7.22 -19.94
CA THR A 295 -9.54 8.63 -20.27
C THR A 295 -10.61 9.19 -19.35
N VAL A 296 -10.42 10.44 -18.91
CA VAL A 296 -11.43 11.26 -18.26
C VAL A 296 -11.71 12.47 -19.15
N GLU A 297 -12.89 12.53 -19.76
CA GLU A 297 -13.30 13.62 -20.63
C GLU A 297 -13.70 14.84 -19.80
N ALA A 298 -13.33 16.04 -20.27
CA ALA A 298 -13.83 17.28 -19.69
C ALA A 298 -15.35 17.39 -19.90
N SER A 299 -16.06 17.88 -18.90
CA SER A 299 -17.52 18.11 -18.93
C SER A 299 -17.88 19.24 -19.89
#